data_cd7f3611f72384e68d7dd181dae8c3a1
#
_entry.id   cd7f3611f72384e68d7dd181dae8c3a1
#
_cell.length_a   1.000
_cell.length_b   1.000
_cell.length_c   1.000
_cell.angle_alpha   90.00
_cell.angle_beta   90.00
_cell.angle_gamma   90.00
#
_symmetry.space_group_name_H-M   'P 1'
#
loop_
_entity.id
_entity.type
_entity.pdbx_description
1 polymer ?
#
loop_
_entity_poly.entity_id
_entity_poly.type
_entity_poly.pdbx_seq_one_letter_code
_entity_poly.pdbx_strand_id
1 'polypeptide(L)'
;MENDLEEAKNMKLLLCAFEQLSGLKINFHKSEMFCYGEARELGREYSQIFGCDIGTLPFRYLGIPMHHKKLRNSDGKTVEERFQKKLSGWKGKMLSVGGRLVLINSVLSNLSMFMLSFFEVPRGVLKRLDYYRSRFFWQSDGHKKKYRLTKWEVLCTPKNQGGLGILDLDLQNRCLLSKWVFKLISEDGIWQRLLRNKYLRHKTITQVEHMPGDSHFWSGLMKAKNDLLRMGKFKVGDGSQTRF
;
A
#
# COMPACT_ATOMS: atom_id res chain seq x y z
N MET A 1 13.89 -6.91 -18.46
CA MET A 1 15.05 -7.65 -18.95
C MET A 1 14.51 -8.94 -19.52
N GLU A 2 14.74 -9.22 -20.77
CA GLU A 2 14.45 -10.51 -21.36
C GLU A 2 15.36 -11.57 -20.74
N ASN A 3 15.10 -12.86 -21.02
CA ASN A 3 15.90 -13.96 -20.45
C ASN A 3 17.23 -14.09 -21.22
N ASP A 4 18.13 -13.11 -21.05
CA ASP A 4 19.41 -13.01 -21.74
C ASP A 4 20.53 -12.72 -20.73
N LEU A 5 21.54 -13.58 -20.72
CA LEU A 5 22.72 -13.46 -19.86
C LEU A 5 23.63 -12.28 -20.25
N GLU A 6 23.69 -11.92 -21.55
CA GLU A 6 24.48 -10.76 -21.99
C GLU A 6 23.84 -9.45 -21.52
N GLU A 7 22.52 -9.32 -21.59
CA GLU A 7 21.82 -8.17 -20.98
C GLU A 7 22.07 -8.08 -19.47
N ALA A 8 22.11 -9.23 -18.77
CA ALA A 8 22.41 -9.26 -17.35
C ALA A 8 23.84 -8.76 -17.05
N LYS A 9 24.83 -9.16 -17.82
CA LYS A 9 26.21 -8.67 -17.69
C LYS A 9 26.28 -7.16 -17.97
N ASN A 10 25.61 -6.68 -19.01
CA ASN A 10 25.53 -5.26 -19.35
C ASN A 10 24.89 -4.46 -18.21
N MET A 11 23.81 -4.97 -17.62
CA MET A 11 23.20 -4.34 -16.44
C MET A 11 24.18 -4.30 -15.25
N LYS A 12 24.93 -5.38 -15.00
CA LYS A 12 25.94 -5.39 -13.94
C LYS A 12 27.03 -4.34 -14.18
N LEU A 13 27.48 -4.18 -15.42
CA LEU A 13 28.45 -3.14 -15.80
C LEU A 13 27.89 -1.74 -15.54
N LEU A 14 26.63 -1.49 -15.91
CA LEU A 14 25.96 -0.21 -15.62
C LEU A 14 25.89 0.08 -14.12
N LEU A 15 25.56 -0.92 -13.31
CA LEU A 15 25.54 -0.78 -11.84
C LEU A 15 26.93 -0.48 -11.28
N CYS A 16 27.98 -1.14 -11.78
CA CYS A 16 29.36 -0.85 -11.40
C CYS A 16 29.81 0.55 -11.82
N ALA A 17 29.46 0.97 -13.05
CA ALA A 17 29.72 2.33 -13.51
C ALA A 17 29.01 3.37 -12.63
N PHE A 18 27.76 3.12 -12.27
CA PHE A 18 27.01 3.97 -11.33
C PHE A 18 27.70 4.09 -9.97
N GLU A 19 28.21 2.99 -9.41
CA GLU A 19 28.97 3.03 -8.15
C GLU A 19 30.22 3.91 -8.25
N GLN A 20 30.95 3.78 -9.34
CA GLN A 20 32.18 4.57 -9.57
C GLN A 20 31.88 6.06 -9.75
N LEU A 21 30.84 6.40 -10.50
CA LEU A 21 30.48 7.79 -10.80
C LEU A 21 29.80 8.51 -9.64
N SER A 22 28.97 7.79 -8.87
CA SER A 22 28.18 8.38 -7.79
C SER A 22 28.86 8.34 -6.42
N GLY A 23 29.88 7.48 -6.24
CA GLY A 23 30.48 7.19 -4.94
C GLY A 23 29.59 6.36 -3.99
N LEU A 24 28.38 5.99 -4.44
CA LEU A 24 27.48 5.11 -3.69
C LEU A 24 27.86 3.65 -3.95
N LYS A 25 27.69 2.79 -2.95
CA LYS A 25 27.93 1.35 -3.11
C LYS A 25 26.64 0.56 -2.96
N ILE A 26 26.41 -0.36 -3.90
CA ILE A 26 25.28 -1.31 -3.85
C ILE A 26 25.63 -2.43 -2.88
N ASN A 27 24.76 -2.68 -1.92
CA ASN A 27 24.96 -3.79 -1.00
C ASN A 27 24.32 -5.07 -1.58
N PHE A 28 25.08 -5.80 -2.36
CA PHE A 28 24.62 -7.03 -3.01
C PHE A 28 24.23 -8.13 -2.01
N HIS A 29 24.82 -8.17 -0.81
CA HIS A 29 24.43 -9.13 0.26
C HIS A 29 23.04 -8.82 0.87
N LYS A 30 22.53 -7.61 0.71
CA LYS A 30 21.17 -7.22 1.12
C LYS A 30 20.21 -7.12 -0.05
N SER A 31 20.70 -7.37 -1.25
CA SER A 31 19.90 -7.36 -2.47
C SER A 31 19.45 -8.76 -2.81
N GLU A 32 18.23 -8.89 -3.26
CA GLU A 32 17.66 -10.17 -3.72
C GLU A 32 17.18 -9.99 -5.16
N MET A 33 17.34 -11.04 -5.95
CA MET A 33 16.86 -11.11 -7.31
C MET A 33 15.70 -12.07 -7.42
N PHE A 34 14.68 -11.70 -8.19
CA PHE A 34 13.49 -12.52 -8.37
C PHE A 34 13.36 -12.94 -9.83
N CYS A 35 13.54 -14.23 -10.09
CA CYS A 35 13.42 -14.81 -11.43
C CYS A 35 12.01 -15.36 -11.66
N TYR A 36 11.42 -15.06 -12.82
CA TYR A 36 10.08 -15.50 -13.22
C TYR A 36 10.09 -16.16 -14.60
N GLY A 37 9.12 -17.03 -14.86
CA GLY A 37 9.02 -17.73 -16.13
C GLY A 37 10.26 -18.58 -16.41
N GLU A 38 10.76 -18.54 -17.63
CA GLU A 38 11.94 -19.27 -18.10
C GLU A 38 13.24 -18.83 -17.40
N ALA A 39 13.32 -17.58 -16.94
CA ALA A 39 14.48 -17.07 -16.19
C ALA A 39 14.74 -17.81 -14.88
N ARG A 40 13.83 -18.66 -14.40
CA ARG A 40 14.04 -19.52 -13.23
C ARG A 40 15.11 -20.58 -13.46
N GLU A 41 15.23 -21.07 -14.67
CA GLU A 41 16.21 -22.10 -15.04
C GLU A 41 17.64 -21.55 -14.96
N LEU A 42 17.83 -20.29 -15.36
CA LEU A 42 19.11 -19.57 -15.33
C LEU A 42 19.33 -18.77 -14.02
N GLY A 43 18.54 -19.01 -12.99
CA GLY A 43 18.61 -18.25 -11.75
C GLY A 43 19.97 -18.26 -11.08
N ARG A 44 20.68 -19.42 -11.13
CA ARG A 44 22.02 -19.55 -10.55
C ARG A 44 23.06 -18.69 -11.29
N GLU A 45 23.01 -18.68 -12.61
CA GLU A 45 23.87 -17.89 -13.46
C GLU A 45 23.67 -16.40 -13.20
N TYR A 46 22.41 -15.96 -13.11
CA TYR A 46 22.08 -14.59 -12.76
C TYR A 46 22.57 -14.22 -11.36
N SER A 47 22.39 -15.12 -10.37
CA SER A 47 22.90 -14.92 -9.01
C SER A 47 24.43 -14.74 -8.99
N GLN A 48 25.17 -15.51 -9.77
CA GLN A 48 26.62 -15.37 -9.90
C GLN A 48 27.03 -14.04 -10.56
N ILE A 49 26.34 -13.63 -11.63
CA ILE A 49 26.62 -12.36 -12.32
C ILE A 49 26.39 -11.17 -11.36
N PHE A 50 25.28 -11.12 -10.67
CA PHE A 50 24.95 -10.00 -9.80
C PHE A 50 25.59 -10.07 -8.41
N GLY A 51 25.98 -11.25 -7.96
CA GLY A 51 26.51 -11.46 -6.59
C GLY A 51 25.48 -11.26 -5.50
N CYS A 52 24.21 -11.61 -5.78
CA CYS A 52 23.12 -11.51 -4.82
C CYS A 52 22.28 -12.79 -4.81
N ASP A 53 21.54 -13.00 -3.72
CA ASP A 53 20.71 -14.19 -3.53
C ASP A 53 19.45 -14.17 -4.39
N ILE A 54 18.93 -15.37 -4.69
CA ILE A 54 17.64 -15.54 -5.36
C ILE A 54 16.54 -15.47 -4.32
N GLY A 55 15.74 -14.41 -4.39
CA GLY A 55 14.57 -14.22 -3.55
C GLY A 55 13.39 -15.08 -3.97
N THR A 56 12.53 -15.41 -3.01
CA THR A 56 11.29 -16.14 -3.22
C THR A 56 10.08 -15.32 -2.75
N LEU A 57 8.93 -15.50 -3.43
CA LEU A 57 7.68 -14.87 -2.98
C LEU A 57 7.05 -15.69 -1.83
N PRO A 58 6.49 -15.03 -0.81
CA PRO A 58 6.38 -13.59 -0.63
C PRO A 58 7.66 -12.95 -0.07
N PHE A 59 8.11 -11.85 -0.64
CA PHE A 59 9.16 -11.02 -0.03
C PHE A 59 8.57 -9.83 0.72
N ARG A 60 9.33 -9.23 1.62
CA ARG A 60 8.88 -8.08 2.40
C ARG A 60 9.43 -6.77 1.84
N TYR A 61 8.54 -5.90 1.38
CA TYR A 61 8.88 -4.54 0.98
C TYR A 61 8.26 -3.53 1.95
N LEU A 62 9.09 -2.73 2.61
CA LEU A 62 8.68 -1.79 3.67
C LEU A 62 7.83 -2.45 4.77
N GLY A 63 8.06 -3.74 5.00
CA GLY A 63 7.39 -4.54 6.02
C GLY A 63 6.03 -5.10 5.63
N ILE A 64 5.65 -5.02 4.36
CA ILE A 64 4.44 -5.64 3.82
C ILE A 64 4.84 -6.82 2.94
N PRO A 65 4.17 -7.98 3.07
CA PRO A 65 4.41 -9.11 2.20
C PRO A 65 3.93 -8.79 0.78
N MET A 66 4.86 -8.81 -0.16
CA MET A 66 4.60 -8.64 -1.59
C MET A 66 4.44 -10.02 -2.23
N HIS A 67 3.27 -10.29 -2.76
CA HIS A 67 2.96 -11.51 -3.50
C HIS A 67 1.83 -11.27 -4.50
N HIS A 68 1.67 -12.20 -5.44
CA HIS A 68 0.64 -12.09 -6.48
C HIS A 68 -0.78 -12.42 -6.01
N LYS A 69 -0.94 -12.95 -4.79
CA LYS A 69 -2.24 -13.34 -4.24
C LYS A 69 -2.89 -12.18 -3.47
N LYS A 70 -4.21 -12.26 -3.32
CA LYS A 70 -4.98 -11.34 -2.48
C LYS A 70 -4.49 -11.38 -1.04
N LEU A 71 -4.37 -10.20 -0.40
CA LEU A 71 -4.00 -10.11 1.01
C LEU A 71 -4.99 -10.88 1.90
N ARG A 72 -4.44 -11.67 2.80
CA ARG A 72 -5.18 -12.39 3.85
C ARG A 72 -5.10 -11.63 5.17
N ASN A 73 -5.93 -12.01 6.12
CA ASN A 73 -5.87 -11.46 7.48
C ASN A 73 -4.51 -11.69 8.16
N SER A 74 -3.82 -12.77 7.82
CA SER A 74 -2.45 -13.06 8.32
C SER A 74 -1.42 -12.03 7.88
N ASP A 75 -1.59 -11.43 6.71
CA ASP A 75 -0.62 -10.50 6.13
C ASP A 75 -0.62 -9.15 6.86
N GLY A 76 -1.69 -8.86 7.61
CA GLY A 76 -1.79 -7.71 8.50
C GLY A 76 -0.95 -7.80 9.78
N LYS A 77 -0.45 -8.99 10.15
CA LYS A 77 0.30 -9.20 11.41
C LYS A 77 1.47 -8.24 11.60
N THR A 78 2.24 -8.01 10.56
CA THR A 78 3.41 -7.11 10.62
C THR A 78 3.01 -5.67 11.01
N VAL A 79 1.88 -5.19 10.49
CA VAL A 79 1.36 -3.86 10.85
C VAL A 79 0.81 -3.88 12.28
N GLU A 80 0.10 -4.93 12.66
CA GLU A 80 -0.40 -5.12 14.02
C GLU A 80 0.74 -5.15 15.06
N GLU A 81 1.83 -5.86 14.78
CA GLU A 81 3.03 -5.89 15.63
C GLU A 81 3.66 -4.50 15.79
N ARG A 82 3.68 -3.69 14.72
CA ARG A 82 4.13 -2.30 14.80
C ARG A 82 3.23 -1.45 15.69
N PHE A 83 1.89 -1.65 15.62
CA PHE A 83 0.95 -1.00 16.52
C PHE A 83 1.22 -1.40 17.98
N GLN A 84 1.36 -2.69 18.26
CA GLN A 84 1.62 -3.20 19.61
C GLN A 84 2.95 -2.66 20.16
N LYS A 85 4.02 -2.67 19.35
CA LYS A 85 5.33 -2.13 19.73
C LYS A 85 5.26 -0.63 20.06
N LYS A 86 4.51 0.16 19.31
CA LYS A 86 4.31 1.59 19.62
C LYS A 86 3.48 1.78 20.88
N LEU A 87 2.40 1.05 21.02
CA LEU A 87 1.49 1.14 22.16
C LEU A 87 2.16 0.69 23.46
N SER A 88 3.02 -0.34 23.45
CA SER A 88 3.75 -0.80 24.64
C SER A 88 4.75 0.21 25.16
N GLY A 89 5.31 1.06 24.26
CA GLY A 89 6.23 2.15 24.65
C GLY A 89 5.52 3.40 25.19
N TRP A 90 4.20 3.51 25.04
CA TRP A 90 3.48 4.70 25.46
C TRP A 90 2.84 4.51 26.83
N LYS A 91 3.15 5.42 27.76
CA LYS A 91 2.49 5.49 29.08
C LYS A 91 1.13 6.20 28.93
N GLY A 92 0.13 5.49 28.40
CA GLY A 92 -1.19 6.06 28.09
C GLY A 92 -1.90 6.68 29.32
N LYS A 93 -1.56 6.23 30.54
CA LYS A 93 -2.09 6.82 31.80
C LYS A 93 -1.67 8.28 32.00
N MET A 94 -0.48 8.65 31.52
CA MET A 94 0.06 10.00 31.68
C MET A 94 -0.44 10.98 30.60
N LEU A 95 -1.22 10.46 29.63
CA LEU A 95 -1.73 11.26 28.51
C LEU A 95 -3.18 11.64 28.74
N SER A 96 -3.49 12.92 28.48
CA SER A 96 -4.86 13.40 28.38
C SER A 96 -5.61 12.72 27.22
N VAL A 97 -6.91 12.80 27.19
CA VAL A 97 -7.75 12.30 26.08
C VAL A 97 -7.32 12.98 24.76
N GLY A 98 -7.07 14.29 24.79
CA GLY A 98 -6.57 15.03 23.64
C GLY A 98 -5.21 14.54 23.16
N GLY A 99 -4.26 14.29 24.08
CA GLY A 99 -2.95 13.73 23.72
C GLY A 99 -3.04 12.35 23.07
N ARG A 100 -3.93 11.48 23.56
CA ARG A 100 -4.19 10.17 22.94
C ARG A 100 -4.79 10.31 21.55
N LEU A 101 -5.75 11.25 21.36
CA LEU A 101 -6.34 11.54 20.06
C LEU A 101 -5.29 11.98 19.03
N VAL A 102 -4.40 12.88 19.42
CA VAL A 102 -3.28 13.33 18.57
C VAL A 102 -2.40 12.15 18.16
N LEU A 103 -2.00 11.28 19.11
CA LEU A 103 -1.17 10.12 18.80
C LEU A 103 -1.86 9.09 17.90
N ILE A 104 -3.17 8.89 18.05
CA ILE A 104 -3.95 8.02 17.16
C ILE A 104 -3.89 8.56 15.74
N ASN A 105 -4.14 9.84 15.53
CA ASN A 105 -4.19 10.41 14.18
C ASN A 105 -2.80 10.59 13.56
N SER A 106 -1.81 11.06 14.33
CA SER A 106 -0.49 11.38 13.80
C SER A 106 0.45 10.17 13.69
N VAL A 107 0.30 9.16 14.53
CA VAL A 107 1.22 8.02 14.56
C VAL A 107 0.52 6.73 14.16
N LEU A 108 -0.52 6.28 14.90
CA LEU A 108 -1.13 4.99 14.66
C LEU A 108 -1.78 4.89 13.28
N SER A 109 -2.49 5.93 12.84
CA SER A 109 -3.09 5.96 11.50
C SER A 109 -2.03 5.89 10.39
N ASN A 110 -0.86 6.52 10.60
CA ASN A 110 0.22 6.52 9.62
C ASN A 110 0.98 5.18 9.52
N LEU A 111 1.00 4.36 10.58
CA LEU A 111 1.65 3.03 10.53
C LEU A 111 1.05 2.09 9.48
N SER A 112 -0.23 2.24 9.18
CA SER A 112 -0.92 1.45 8.16
C SER A 112 -0.96 2.11 6.78
N MET A 113 -0.54 3.38 6.65
CA MET A 113 -0.71 4.20 5.46
C MET A 113 -0.16 3.54 4.20
N PHE A 114 1.03 2.95 4.27
CA PHE A 114 1.64 2.31 3.10
C PHE A 114 0.79 1.13 2.60
N MET A 115 0.32 0.26 3.52
CA MET A 115 -0.54 -0.87 3.16
C MET A 115 -1.89 -0.40 2.58
N LEU A 116 -2.49 0.64 3.19
CA LEU A 116 -3.74 1.25 2.73
C LEU A 116 -3.61 1.92 1.36
N SER A 117 -2.40 2.37 0.99
CA SER A 117 -2.16 3.06 -0.28
C SER A 117 -2.11 2.14 -1.49
N PHE A 118 -1.71 0.88 -1.30
CA PHE A 118 -1.46 -0.04 -2.42
C PHE A 118 -2.39 -1.23 -2.45
N PHE A 119 -3.06 -1.57 -1.36
CA PHE A 119 -3.86 -2.78 -1.29
C PHE A 119 -5.27 -2.48 -0.77
N GLU A 120 -6.24 -3.21 -1.30
CA GLU A 120 -7.54 -3.37 -0.65
C GLU A 120 -7.33 -4.21 0.60
N VAL A 121 -7.31 -3.55 1.76
CA VAL A 121 -6.99 -4.22 3.02
C VAL A 121 -8.19 -5.02 3.52
N PRO A 122 -8.01 -6.29 3.93
CA PRO A 122 -9.09 -7.10 4.45
C PRO A 122 -9.77 -6.44 5.67
N ARG A 123 -11.09 -6.47 5.70
CA ARG A 123 -11.89 -5.88 6.80
C ARG A 123 -11.49 -6.42 8.18
N GLY A 124 -11.04 -7.68 8.26
CA GLY A 124 -10.56 -8.26 9.51
C GLY A 124 -9.30 -7.57 10.04
N VAL A 125 -8.39 -7.14 9.16
CA VAL A 125 -7.21 -6.36 9.54
C VAL A 125 -7.63 -4.97 10.02
N LEU A 126 -8.46 -4.25 9.25
CA LEU A 126 -8.96 -2.92 9.63
C LEU A 126 -9.63 -2.94 11.00
N LYS A 127 -10.52 -3.91 11.26
CA LYS A 127 -11.17 -4.08 12.57
C LYS A 127 -10.18 -4.30 13.71
N ARG A 128 -9.10 -5.06 13.50
CA ARG A 128 -8.05 -5.25 14.51
C ARG A 128 -7.26 -3.98 14.78
N LEU A 129 -6.91 -3.21 13.72
CA LEU A 129 -6.24 -1.92 13.90
C LEU A 129 -7.13 -0.93 14.66
N ASP A 130 -8.42 -0.88 14.34
CA ASP A 130 -9.40 -0.06 15.07
C ASP A 130 -9.59 -0.52 16.51
N TYR A 131 -9.56 -1.83 16.77
CA TYR A 131 -9.57 -2.35 18.13
C TYR A 131 -8.39 -1.80 18.96
N TYR A 132 -7.16 -1.79 18.42
CA TYR A 132 -5.99 -1.22 19.10
C TYR A 132 -6.11 0.28 19.33
N ARG A 133 -6.58 1.03 18.32
CA ARG A 133 -6.80 2.49 18.39
C ARG A 133 -7.85 2.83 19.43
N SER A 134 -8.99 2.16 19.40
CA SER A 134 -10.10 2.34 20.33
C SER A 134 -9.70 1.97 21.75
N ARG A 135 -8.96 0.86 21.92
CA ARG A 135 -8.47 0.45 23.22
C ARG A 135 -7.51 1.49 23.82
N PHE A 136 -6.59 2.01 23.05
CA PHE A 136 -5.68 3.07 23.49
C PHE A 136 -6.43 4.36 23.84
N PHE A 137 -7.44 4.73 23.06
CA PHE A 137 -8.26 5.90 23.35
C PHE A 137 -8.99 5.81 24.68
N TRP A 138 -9.66 4.70 24.94
CA TRP A 138 -10.55 4.55 26.11
C TRP A 138 -9.82 4.04 27.36
N GLN A 139 -8.93 3.08 27.23
CA GLN A 139 -8.42 2.30 28.36
C GLN A 139 -7.07 2.79 28.89
N SER A 140 -6.30 3.48 28.09
CA SER A 140 -4.97 4.03 28.40
C SER A 140 -3.89 3.03 28.89
N ASP A 141 -4.24 1.95 29.58
CA ASP A 141 -3.27 1.04 30.26
C ASP A 141 -3.59 -0.47 30.12
N GLY A 142 -4.40 -0.87 29.24
CA GLY A 142 -4.54 -2.27 28.80
C GLY A 142 -5.12 -3.30 29.77
N HIS A 143 -5.11 -3.08 31.09
CA HIS A 143 -5.49 -4.11 32.07
C HIS A 143 -6.94 -4.01 32.56
N LYS A 144 -7.52 -2.81 32.62
CA LYS A 144 -8.91 -2.62 33.08
C LYS A 144 -9.82 -2.21 31.93
N LYS A 145 -10.88 -2.99 31.71
CA LYS A 145 -11.94 -2.59 30.76
C LYS A 145 -12.63 -1.34 31.31
N LYS A 146 -12.46 -0.22 30.61
CA LYS A 146 -13.22 1.00 30.87
C LYS A 146 -14.46 1.04 30.03
N TYR A 147 -15.51 1.65 30.59
CA TYR A 147 -16.76 1.86 29.85
C TYR A 147 -16.52 2.75 28.63
N ARG A 148 -17.08 2.37 27.48
CA ARG A 148 -17.01 3.13 26.24
C ARG A 148 -18.28 3.97 26.14
N LEU A 149 -18.14 5.29 26.18
CA LEU A 149 -19.27 6.22 26.19
C LEU A 149 -20.00 6.26 24.84
N THR A 150 -19.31 5.94 23.75
CA THR A 150 -19.90 5.96 22.41
C THR A 150 -19.22 4.94 21.48
N LYS A 151 -19.85 4.66 20.34
CA LYS A 151 -19.33 3.77 19.32
C LYS A 151 -18.10 4.39 18.64
N TRP A 152 -17.15 3.54 18.20
CA TRP A 152 -15.93 3.98 17.55
C TRP A 152 -16.20 4.74 16.25
N GLU A 153 -17.19 4.28 15.49
CA GLU A 153 -17.60 4.87 14.23
C GLU A 153 -18.06 6.32 14.40
N VAL A 154 -18.75 6.65 15.51
CA VAL A 154 -19.18 8.01 15.83
C VAL A 154 -17.98 8.92 16.11
N LEU A 155 -16.93 8.41 16.77
CA LEU A 155 -15.71 9.17 16.99
C LEU A 155 -14.95 9.44 15.66
N CYS A 156 -15.11 8.58 14.67
CA CYS A 156 -14.51 8.73 13.35
C CYS A 156 -15.25 9.76 12.47
N THR A 157 -16.46 10.19 12.82
CA THR A 157 -17.14 11.25 12.05
C THR A 157 -16.40 12.59 12.16
N PRO A 158 -16.54 13.49 11.16
CA PRO A 158 -15.94 14.81 11.18
C PRO A 158 -16.39 15.64 12.41
N LYS A 159 -15.54 16.56 12.86
CA LYS A 159 -15.83 17.40 14.04
C LYS A 159 -17.09 18.27 13.87
N ASN A 160 -17.34 18.77 12.66
CA ASN A 160 -18.54 19.52 12.33
C ASN A 160 -19.82 18.67 12.30
N GLN A 161 -19.70 17.35 12.41
CA GLN A 161 -20.80 16.39 12.49
C GLN A 161 -20.88 15.72 13.87
N GLY A 162 -20.21 16.27 14.88
CA GLY A 162 -20.24 15.78 16.25
C GLY A 162 -19.23 14.68 16.60
N GLY A 163 -18.33 14.29 15.68
CA GLY A 163 -17.25 13.36 15.94
C GLY A 163 -15.98 14.02 16.44
N LEU A 164 -14.94 13.22 16.66
CA LEU A 164 -13.59 13.69 17.02
C LEU A 164 -12.64 13.80 15.82
N GLY A 165 -13.09 13.46 14.62
CA GLY A 165 -12.27 13.46 13.41
C GLY A 165 -11.13 12.45 13.45
N ILE A 166 -11.35 11.31 14.10
CA ILE A 166 -10.43 10.17 14.00
C ILE A 166 -10.53 9.63 12.58
N LEU A 167 -9.39 9.42 11.94
CA LEU A 167 -9.35 8.90 10.57
C LEU A 167 -9.98 7.50 10.49
N ASP A 168 -11.04 7.36 9.70
CA ASP A 168 -11.62 6.07 9.37
C ASP A 168 -10.70 5.34 8.40
N LEU A 169 -10.17 4.18 8.80
CA LEU A 169 -9.19 3.44 7.99
C LEU A 169 -9.81 2.81 6.74
N ASP A 170 -11.08 2.41 6.78
CA ASP A 170 -11.77 1.85 5.61
C ASP A 170 -11.99 2.93 4.55
N LEU A 171 -12.51 4.09 4.98
CA LEU A 171 -12.67 5.25 4.11
C LEU A 171 -11.33 5.71 3.55
N GLN A 172 -10.30 5.78 4.39
CA GLN A 172 -8.95 6.18 4.00
C GLN A 172 -8.36 5.22 2.95
N ASN A 173 -8.53 3.90 3.12
CA ASN A 173 -8.08 2.91 2.14
C ASN A 173 -8.76 3.13 0.78
N ARG A 174 -10.07 3.33 0.76
CA ARG A 174 -10.81 3.62 -0.49
C ARG A 174 -10.36 4.92 -1.13
N CYS A 175 -10.19 5.99 -0.37
CA CYS A 175 -9.70 7.28 -0.89
C CYS A 175 -8.28 7.18 -1.47
N LEU A 176 -7.38 6.44 -0.81
CA LEU A 176 -6.01 6.26 -1.29
C LEU A 176 -5.95 5.43 -2.58
N LEU A 177 -6.78 4.40 -2.70
CA LEU A 177 -6.92 3.65 -3.95
C LEU A 177 -7.56 4.50 -5.06
N SER A 178 -8.58 5.32 -4.73
CA SER A 178 -9.21 6.24 -5.68
C SER A 178 -8.21 7.27 -6.24
N LYS A 179 -7.24 7.71 -5.44
CA LYS A 179 -6.14 8.57 -5.89
C LYS A 179 -5.35 7.96 -7.06
N TRP A 180 -5.11 6.65 -7.03
CA TRP A 180 -4.42 5.96 -8.12
C TRP A 180 -5.27 5.90 -9.39
N VAL A 181 -6.59 5.71 -9.25
CA VAL A 181 -7.52 5.78 -10.39
C VAL A 181 -7.50 7.18 -10.99
N PHE A 182 -7.54 8.24 -10.16
CA PHE A 182 -7.45 9.61 -10.61
C PHE A 182 -6.13 9.86 -11.36
N LYS A 183 -4.99 9.43 -10.79
CA LYS A 183 -3.69 9.56 -11.46
C LYS A 183 -3.61 8.81 -12.79
N LEU A 184 -4.26 7.66 -12.89
CA LEU A 184 -4.31 6.90 -14.15
C LEU A 184 -5.07 7.65 -15.24
N ILE A 185 -6.06 8.49 -14.87
CA ILE A 185 -6.84 9.31 -15.80
C ILE A 185 -6.08 10.59 -16.16
N SER A 186 -5.47 11.28 -15.18
CA SER A 186 -4.99 12.66 -15.30
C SER A 186 -3.49 12.79 -15.59
N GLU A 187 -2.69 11.76 -15.31
CA GLU A 187 -1.23 11.82 -15.46
C GLU A 187 -0.75 10.86 -16.57
N ASP A 188 0.41 11.17 -17.15
CA ASP A 188 1.06 10.32 -18.17
C ASP A 188 2.52 10.04 -17.78
N GLY A 189 2.71 9.09 -16.86
CA GLY A 189 4.02 8.59 -16.43
C GLY A 189 4.26 7.14 -16.88
N ILE A 190 5.44 6.61 -16.63
CA ILE A 190 5.82 5.23 -16.96
C ILE A 190 4.86 4.23 -16.36
N TRP A 191 4.47 4.44 -15.10
CA TRP A 191 3.56 3.56 -14.37
C TRP A 191 2.15 3.58 -14.97
N GLN A 192 1.63 4.76 -15.32
CA GLN A 192 0.33 4.90 -15.97
C GLN A 192 0.30 4.23 -17.33
N ARG A 193 1.35 4.42 -18.14
CA ARG A 193 1.50 3.74 -19.46
C ARG A 193 1.53 2.23 -19.32
N LEU A 194 2.26 1.70 -18.33
CA LEU A 194 2.30 0.26 -18.05
C LEU A 194 0.91 -0.30 -17.72
N LEU A 195 0.16 0.36 -16.85
CA LEU A 195 -1.20 -0.07 -16.50
C LEU A 195 -2.19 0.07 -17.65
N ARG A 196 -2.10 1.16 -18.41
CA ARG A 196 -2.95 1.35 -19.61
C ARG A 196 -2.68 0.25 -20.62
N ASN A 197 -1.43 -0.05 -20.94
CA ASN A 197 -1.06 -1.11 -21.88
C ASN A 197 -1.52 -2.49 -21.39
N LYS A 198 -1.37 -2.78 -20.10
CA LYS A 198 -1.72 -4.08 -19.55
C LYS A 198 -3.23 -4.29 -19.42
N TYR A 199 -3.98 -3.31 -18.93
CA TYR A 199 -5.37 -3.47 -18.52
C TYR A 199 -6.38 -2.72 -19.38
N LEU A 200 -6.03 -1.53 -19.89
CA LEU A 200 -6.96 -0.72 -20.68
C LEU A 200 -6.87 -1.04 -22.17
N ARG A 201 -5.65 -1.23 -22.68
CA ARG A 201 -5.38 -1.37 -24.12
C ARG A 201 -6.02 -0.21 -24.91
N HIS A 202 -7.17 -0.45 -25.57
CA HIS A 202 -7.90 0.55 -26.34
C HIS A 202 -9.18 1.06 -25.63
N LYS A 203 -9.48 0.56 -24.42
CA LYS A 203 -10.67 0.91 -23.66
C LYS A 203 -10.39 2.09 -22.72
N THR A 204 -11.44 2.84 -22.37
CA THR A 204 -11.38 3.82 -21.29
C THR A 204 -11.50 3.14 -19.93
N ILE A 205 -11.07 3.82 -18.87
CA ILE A 205 -11.19 3.30 -17.50
C ILE A 205 -12.65 2.96 -17.12
N THR A 206 -13.61 3.71 -17.66
CA THR A 206 -15.05 3.49 -17.43
C THR A 206 -15.56 2.19 -18.02
N GLN A 207 -14.99 1.75 -19.14
CA GLN A 207 -15.40 0.54 -19.89
C GLN A 207 -14.75 -0.74 -19.36
N VAL A 208 -13.73 -0.64 -18.51
CA VAL A 208 -13.00 -1.80 -18.01
C VAL A 208 -13.55 -2.21 -16.66
N GLU A 209 -13.81 -3.51 -16.50
CA GLU A 209 -14.23 -4.14 -15.25
C GLU A 209 -13.17 -5.11 -14.75
N HIS A 210 -13.29 -5.51 -13.50
CA HIS A 210 -12.44 -6.53 -12.91
C HIS A 210 -12.67 -7.89 -13.61
N MET A 211 -11.56 -8.54 -13.97
CA MET A 211 -11.57 -9.89 -14.56
C MET A 211 -10.85 -10.90 -13.65
N PRO A 212 -11.26 -12.19 -13.72
CA PRO A 212 -10.47 -13.26 -13.08
C PRO A 212 -9.03 -13.25 -13.60
N GLY A 213 -8.05 -13.36 -12.69
CA GLY A 213 -6.63 -13.29 -13.03
C GLY A 213 -5.99 -11.89 -12.91
N ASP A 214 -6.78 -10.86 -12.70
CA ASP A 214 -6.25 -9.52 -12.42
C ASP A 214 -5.41 -9.49 -11.15
N SER A 215 -4.40 -8.61 -11.13
CA SER A 215 -3.62 -8.39 -9.92
C SER A 215 -4.49 -7.85 -8.79
N HIS A 216 -4.13 -8.18 -7.55
CA HIS A 216 -4.85 -7.69 -6.36
C HIS A 216 -4.92 -6.15 -6.31
N PHE A 217 -3.85 -5.48 -6.73
CA PHE A 217 -3.82 -4.03 -6.85
C PHE A 217 -4.88 -3.52 -7.84
N TRP A 218 -4.94 -4.10 -9.06
CA TRP A 218 -5.93 -3.71 -10.05
C TRP A 218 -7.37 -3.98 -9.60
N SER A 219 -7.60 -5.13 -8.96
CA SER A 219 -8.89 -5.45 -8.35
C SER A 219 -9.34 -4.38 -7.34
N GLY A 220 -8.43 -3.92 -6.48
CA GLY A 220 -8.69 -2.83 -5.54
C GLY A 220 -9.01 -1.50 -6.24
N LEU A 221 -8.28 -1.19 -7.33
CA LEU A 221 -8.55 0.01 -8.13
C LEU A 221 -9.93 -0.03 -8.79
N MET A 222 -10.34 -1.18 -9.32
CA MET A 222 -11.66 -1.32 -9.98
C MET A 222 -12.82 -1.12 -9.00
N LYS A 223 -12.67 -1.52 -7.75
CA LYS A 223 -13.64 -1.21 -6.69
C LYS A 223 -13.67 0.27 -6.35
N ALA A 224 -12.49 0.87 -6.15
CA ALA A 224 -12.37 2.30 -5.86
C ALA A 224 -12.83 3.19 -7.03
N LYS A 225 -12.72 2.70 -8.27
CA LYS A 225 -13.24 3.38 -9.47
C LYS A 225 -14.71 3.73 -9.34
N ASN A 226 -15.53 2.79 -8.88
CA ASN A 226 -16.97 3.00 -8.77
C ASN A 226 -17.31 4.12 -7.77
N ASP A 227 -16.59 4.19 -6.65
CA ASP A 227 -16.73 5.27 -5.67
C ASP A 227 -16.30 6.61 -6.28
N LEU A 228 -15.17 6.65 -6.99
CA LEU A 228 -14.68 7.86 -7.63
C LEU A 228 -15.65 8.38 -8.71
N LEU A 229 -16.15 7.51 -9.59
CA LEU A 229 -17.08 7.89 -10.66
C LEU A 229 -18.42 8.37 -10.11
N ARG A 230 -18.90 7.79 -9.01
CA ARG A 230 -20.14 8.22 -8.36
C ARG A 230 -20.02 9.58 -7.69
N MET A 231 -18.89 9.90 -7.09
CA MET A 231 -18.66 11.14 -6.36
C MET A 231 -18.02 12.23 -7.22
N GLY A 232 -17.31 11.84 -8.28
CA GLY A 232 -16.59 12.74 -9.17
C GLY A 232 -17.53 13.43 -10.17
N LYS A 233 -17.23 14.69 -10.47
CA LYS A 233 -17.83 15.42 -11.59
C LYS A 233 -16.74 15.70 -12.61
N PHE A 234 -16.94 15.24 -13.84
CA PHE A 234 -16.05 15.54 -14.95
C PHE A 234 -16.50 16.88 -15.57
N LYS A 235 -15.53 17.79 -15.71
CA LYS A 235 -15.75 19.05 -16.45
C LYS A 235 -14.95 18.94 -17.74
N VAL A 236 -15.63 18.98 -18.88
CA VAL A 236 -14.99 19.02 -20.19
C VAL A 236 -14.34 20.40 -20.35
N GLY A 237 -13.04 20.43 -20.68
CA GLY A 237 -12.31 21.63 -21.01
C GLY A 237 -12.50 22.01 -22.50
N ASP A 238 -11.43 22.00 -23.27
CA ASP A 238 -11.42 22.25 -24.72
C ASP A 238 -11.88 21.07 -25.59
N GLY A 239 -12.19 19.94 -24.98
CA GLY A 239 -12.61 18.72 -25.66
C GLY A 239 -11.49 17.89 -26.28
N SER A 240 -10.25 18.35 -26.32
CA SER A 240 -9.12 17.65 -26.95
C SER A 240 -8.83 16.26 -26.38
N GLN A 241 -9.17 16.04 -25.12
CA GLN A 241 -8.98 14.75 -24.43
C GLN A 241 -10.29 13.96 -24.27
N THR A 242 -11.37 14.44 -24.86
CA THR A 242 -12.68 13.77 -24.78
C THR A 242 -12.83 12.78 -25.93
N ARG A 243 -13.14 11.53 -25.63
CA ARG A 243 -13.48 10.53 -26.62
C ARG A 243 -15.02 10.41 -26.67
N PHE A 244 -15.56 10.52 -27.84
CA PHE A 244 -16.97 10.30 -28.15
C PHE A 244 -17.23 8.81 -28.45
#